data_8c3e6adba94e745fc7a751e311a62e35
#
_entry.id   8c3e6adba94e745fc7a751e311a62e35
#
_cell.length_a   1.000
_cell.length_b   1.000
_cell.length_c   1.000
_cell.angle_alpha   90.00
_cell.angle_beta   90.00
_cell.angle_gamma   90.00
#
_symmetry.space_group_name_H-M   'P 1'
#
loop_
_entity.id
_entity.type
_entity.pdbx_description
1 polymer ?
#
loop_
_entity_poly.entity_id
_entity_poly.type
_entity_poly.pdbx_seq_one_letter_code
_entity_poly.pdbx_strand_id
1 'polypeptide(L)'
;MKATLFFFAFMWSATLSAQRILLLHGTAHIGNGNVIESAAIGVVNDRITFIKNSLTQSFNAKDWDTIINCNDQHFYPGLVAANNTLGLTEIDAVRATRDFNDVGDWNPHVRAQVAYNVESKVVETTRTNGVLLVQATPRGGWISGSSAVMKLSGWNWEDATVLADDGIHLNWPSDPKNYAAQKRAIYSFFELAKTYATDRDDQVSDLRLEAMKACFKGQKRVYIHAESIQQIVDVIDFAAAFQLAFPVLVGGHDAYLVGAKLRDSKIPVMLSRIHSLPQREDELTYLPYQLPALLKQQGIAFCIQNDGDMQPMNTRNLPFQAGTTTAYGLSEEEALKAISLSVCQIMGIDKDYGTLEVGKKATLFVSKGPALDMRSNQLTTIIVDGKFVSTTNFQEQLYIKYSQKYKAEAKSE
;
A
#
# COMPACT_ATOMS: atom_id res chain seq x y z
N MET A 1 -38.73 6.76 59.94
CA MET A 1 -39.14 6.48 58.55
C MET A 1 -37.95 6.73 57.65
N LYS A 2 -37.28 5.68 57.20
CA LYS A 2 -36.14 5.74 56.27
C LYS A 2 -36.68 5.35 54.89
N ALA A 3 -36.74 6.32 53.97
CA ALA A 3 -37.12 6.07 52.57
C ALA A 3 -35.91 5.58 51.77
N THR A 4 -35.97 4.35 51.30
CA THR A 4 -34.95 3.74 50.45
C THR A 4 -35.31 4.06 48.99
N LEU A 5 -34.54 4.95 48.36
CA LEU A 5 -34.64 5.24 46.91
C LEU A 5 -34.00 4.09 46.13
N PHE A 6 -34.80 3.34 45.39
CA PHE A 6 -34.33 2.38 44.38
C PHE A 6 -34.02 3.14 43.08
N PHE A 7 -32.73 3.21 42.71
CA PHE A 7 -32.29 3.73 41.42
C PHE A 7 -32.32 2.60 40.43
N PHE A 8 -33.32 2.57 39.55
CA PHE A 8 -33.38 1.68 38.40
C PHE A 8 -32.45 2.21 37.31
N ALA A 9 -31.23 1.66 37.19
CA ALA A 9 -30.34 1.90 36.07
C ALA A 9 -30.90 1.15 34.82
N PHE A 10 -31.53 1.88 33.93
CA PHE A 10 -31.94 1.38 32.63
C PHE A 10 -30.68 1.24 31.75
N MET A 11 -30.09 0.03 31.72
CA MET A 11 -29.03 -0.32 30.75
C MET A 11 -29.65 -0.34 29.35
N TRP A 12 -29.50 0.74 28.61
CA TRP A 12 -29.80 0.77 27.18
C TRP A 12 -28.75 -0.06 26.48
N SER A 13 -29.01 -1.34 26.22
CA SER A 13 -28.21 -2.18 25.35
C SER A 13 -28.40 -1.62 23.93
N ALA A 14 -27.49 -0.77 23.46
CA ALA A 14 -27.38 -0.47 22.06
C ALA A 14 -27.02 -1.78 21.37
N THR A 15 -27.99 -2.43 20.75
CA THR A 15 -27.74 -3.53 19.82
C THR A 15 -27.02 -2.93 18.61
N LEU A 16 -25.69 -3.01 18.61
CA LEU A 16 -24.89 -2.80 17.40
C LEU A 16 -25.33 -3.87 16.40
N SER A 17 -26.26 -3.52 15.53
CA SER A 17 -26.64 -4.41 14.43
C SER A 17 -25.41 -4.57 13.52
N ALA A 18 -24.94 -5.80 13.38
CA ALA A 18 -23.83 -6.12 12.51
C ALA A 18 -24.25 -5.83 11.06
N GLN A 19 -23.58 -4.92 10.38
CA GLN A 19 -23.82 -4.64 8.96
C GLN A 19 -23.49 -5.89 8.13
N ARG A 20 -24.45 -6.35 7.31
CA ARG A 20 -24.33 -7.53 6.46
C ARG A 20 -24.52 -7.15 5.00
N ILE A 21 -23.47 -7.34 4.20
CA ILE A 21 -23.44 -7.00 2.78
C ILE A 21 -23.25 -8.28 1.97
N LEU A 22 -24.04 -8.44 0.94
CA LEU A 22 -23.94 -9.54 -0.02
C LEU A 22 -23.71 -8.99 -1.43
N LEU A 23 -22.58 -9.33 -2.04
CA LEU A 23 -22.27 -9.05 -3.43
C LEU A 23 -22.50 -10.32 -4.24
N LEU A 24 -23.21 -10.27 -5.38
CA LEU A 24 -23.61 -11.42 -6.16
C LEU A 24 -23.23 -11.30 -7.63
N HIS A 25 -22.93 -12.46 -8.24
CA HIS A 25 -22.86 -12.69 -9.69
C HIS A 25 -21.70 -12.00 -10.42
N GLY A 26 -20.72 -11.44 -9.70
CA GLY A 26 -19.52 -10.87 -10.32
C GLY A 26 -18.41 -11.89 -10.50
N THR A 27 -17.41 -11.59 -11.31
CA THR A 27 -16.14 -12.34 -11.39
C THR A 27 -15.20 -11.89 -10.29
N ALA A 28 -14.84 -12.78 -9.37
CA ALA A 28 -13.93 -12.45 -8.26
C ALA A 28 -12.49 -12.81 -8.59
N HIS A 29 -11.64 -11.80 -8.71
CA HIS A 29 -10.18 -11.92 -8.78
C HIS A 29 -9.64 -11.93 -7.36
N ILE A 30 -9.24 -13.10 -6.89
CA ILE A 30 -8.92 -13.31 -5.46
C ILE A 30 -7.66 -12.54 -5.04
N GLY A 31 -6.74 -12.24 -5.96
CA GLY A 31 -5.47 -11.60 -5.69
C GLY A 31 -4.33 -12.57 -5.34
N ASN A 32 -4.59 -13.87 -5.30
CA ASN A 32 -3.60 -14.93 -5.08
C ASN A 32 -3.33 -15.77 -6.34
N GLY A 33 -3.87 -15.36 -7.49
CA GLY A 33 -3.78 -16.07 -8.76
C GLY A 33 -5.05 -16.83 -9.14
N ASN A 34 -6.03 -16.94 -8.24
CA ASN A 34 -7.30 -17.61 -8.49
C ASN A 34 -8.39 -16.63 -8.91
N VAL A 35 -9.30 -17.10 -9.77
CA VAL A 35 -10.50 -16.37 -10.20
C VAL A 35 -11.72 -17.25 -9.96
N ILE A 36 -12.81 -16.67 -9.49
CA ILE A 36 -14.11 -17.35 -9.29
C ILE A 36 -15.16 -16.61 -10.14
N GLU A 37 -15.65 -17.27 -11.18
CA GLU A 37 -16.74 -16.75 -11.99
C GLU A 37 -18.08 -16.84 -11.23
N SER A 38 -18.97 -15.88 -11.50
CA SER A 38 -20.28 -15.80 -10.85
C SER A 38 -20.17 -15.90 -9.32
N ALA A 39 -19.23 -15.19 -8.73
CA ALA A 39 -18.96 -15.25 -7.30
C ALA A 39 -20.06 -14.57 -6.47
N ALA A 40 -20.23 -15.06 -5.25
CA ALA A 40 -20.94 -14.41 -4.16
C ALA A 40 -19.97 -14.14 -3.02
N ILE A 41 -19.92 -12.91 -2.54
CA ILE A 41 -19.09 -12.48 -1.41
C ILE A 41 -19.98 -11.98 -0.29
N GLY A 42 -19.93 -12.63 0.86
CA GLY A 42 -20.63 -12.21 2.07
C GLY A 42 -19.68 -11.46 3.01
N VAL A 43 -20.09 -10.28 3.44
CA VAL A 43 -19.39 -9.43 4.40
C VAL A 43 -20.26 -9.24 5.63
N VAL A 44 -19.69 -9.47 6.80
CA VAL A 44 -20.34 -9.17 8.09
C VAL A 44 -19.39 -8.29 8.91
N ASN A 45 -19.87 -7.13 9.29
CA ASN A 45 -19.05 -6.07 9.88
C ASN A 45 -17.89 -5.68 8.95
N ASP A 46 -16.68 -5.92 9.40
CA ASP A 46 -15.45 -5.56 8.70
C ASP A 46 -14.77 -6.73 7.97
N ARG A 47 -15.39 -7.96 7.97
CA ARG A 47 -14.74 -9.16 7.46
C ARG A 47 -15.54 -9.90 6.40
N ILE A 48 -14.82 -10.54 5.48
CA ILE A 48 -15.35 -11.47 4.52
C ILE A 48 -15.69 -12.77 5.25
N THR A 49 -16.95 -13.21 5.17
CA THR A 49 -17.42 -14.41 5.85
C THR A 49 -17.52 -15.62 4.95
N PHE A 50 -17.74 -15.42 3.66
CA PHE A 50 -17.64 -16.45 2.64
C PHE A 50 -17.36 -15.86 1.26
N ILE A 51 -16.78 -16.70 0.38
CA ILE A 51 -16.70 -16.49 -1.06
C ILE A 51 -17.08 -17.82 -1.72
N LYS A 52 -18.09 -17.81 -2.58
CA LYS A 52 -18.64 -19.03 -3.20
C LYS A 52 -19.14 -18.71 -4.61
N ASN A 53 -19.33 -19.74 -5.42
CA ASN A 53 -20.05 -19.57 -6.69
C ASN A 53 -21.53 -19.35 -6.42
N SER A 54 -22.11 -18.26 -6.91
CA SER A 54 -23.50 -17.85 -6.66
C SER A 54 -24.53 -18.74 -7.37
N LEU A 55 -24.12 -19.44 -8.44
CA LEU A 55 -25.01 -20.32 -9.20
C LEU A 55 -25.31 -21.65 -8.46
N THR A 56 -24.42 -22.05 -7.55
CA THR A 56 -24.53 -23.30 -6.80
C THR A 56 -25.05 -23.12 -5.38
N GLN A 57 -25.34 -21.90 -4.96
CA GLN A 57 -25.76 -21.55 -3.60
C GLN A 57 -27.03 -20.67 -3.65
N SER A 58 -27.98 -20.96 -2.78
CA SER A 58 -29.11 -20.07 -2.54
C SER A 58 -28.82 -19.19 -1.31
N PHE A 59 -29.18 -17.92 -1.40
CA PHE A 59 -29.04 -16.95 -0.32
C PHE A 59 -30.40 -16.43 0.10
N ASN A 60 -30.69 -16.45 1.40
CA ASN A 60 -31.93 -15.86 1.89
C ASN A 60 -31.72 -14.32 2.02
N ALA A 61 -32.49 -13.58 1.25
CA ALA A 61 -32.37 -12.10 1.23
C ALA A 61 -32.62 -11.46 2.61
N LYS A 62 -33.37 -12.10 3.49
CA LYS A 62 -33.67 -11.59 4.84
C LYS A 62 -32.45 -11.61 5.78
N ASP A 63 -31.39 -12.35 5.41
CA ASP A 63 -30.17 -12.46 6.22
C ASP A 63 -29.20 -11.33 5.95
N TRP A 64 -29.50 -10.39 5.01
CA TRP A 64 -28.62 -9.35 4.52
C TRP A 64 -29.28 -7.98 4.56
N ASP A 65 -28.53 -6.97 5.04
CA ASP A 65 -29.01 -5.58 5.10
C ASP A 65 -28.88 -4.91 3.73
N THR A 66 -27.88 -5.31 2.95
CA THR A 66 -27.62 -4.79 1.61
C THR A 66 -27.25 -5.93 0.68
N ILE A 67 -27.95 -6.02 -0.46
CA ILE A 67 -27.62 -6.98 -1.54
C ILE A 67 -27.33 -6.18 -2.80
N ILE A 68 -26.15 -6.41 -3.39
CA ILE A 68 -25.72 -5.75 -4.63
C ILE A 68 -25.54 -6.82 -5.70
N ASN A 69 -26.32 -6.70 -6.77
CA ASN A 69 -26.15 -7.54 -7.94
C ASN A 69 -25.10 -6.92 -8.87
N CYS A 70 -24.03 -7.66 -9.12
CA CYS A 70 -22.85 -7.24 -9.87
C CYS A 70 -22.68 -8.07 -11.16
N ASN A 71 -23.79 -8.40 -11.83
CA ASN A 71 -23.73 -9.12 -13.13
C ASN A 71 -22.73 -8.40 -14.07
N ASP A 72 -21.89 -9.19 -14.73
CA ASP A 72 -20.87 -8.71 -15.68
C ASP A 72 -19.85 -7.73 -15.09
N GLN A 73 -19.72 -7.65 -13.76
CA GLN A 73 -18.72 -6.84 -13.07
C GLN A 73 -17.67 -7.71 -12.38
N HIS A 74 -16.59 -7.07 -11.97
CA HIS A 74 -15.43 -7.73 -11.40
C HIS A 74 -15.18 -7.27 -9.95
N PHE A 75 -14.90 -8.22 -9.07
CA PHE A 75 -14.49 -7.98 -7.68
C PHE A 75 -12.98 -8.07 -7.56
N TYR A 76 -12.37 -7.08 -6.92
CA TYR A 76 -10.93 -7.02 -6.67
C TYR A 76 -10.64 -6.73 -5.20
N PRO A 77 -9.56 -7.28 -4.61
CA PRO A 77 -9.05 -6.79 -3.33
C PRO A 77 -8.58 -5.35 -3.48
N GLY A 78 -8.65 -4.57 -2.42
CA GLY A 78 -8.09 -3.24 -2.40
C GLY A 78 -6.61 -3.24 -2.78
N LEU A 79 -6.24 -2.42 -3.76
CA LEU A 79 -4.85 -2.27 -4.20
C LEU A 79 -4.06 -1.46 -3.19
N VAL A 80 -2.75 -1.72 -3.12
CA VAL A 80 -1.86 -1.15 -2.10
C VAL A 80 -0.71 -0.40 -2.76
N ALA A 81 -0.62 0.90 -2.54
CA ALA A 81 0.49 1.71 -3.00
C ALA A 81 1.65 1.66 -2.00
N ALA A 82 2.71 0.93 -2.36
CA ALA A 82 3.94 0.86 -1.57
C ALA A 82 4.81 2.12 -1.73
N ASN A 83 5.63 2.42 -0.74
CA ASN A 83 6.67 3.46 -0.76
C ASN A 83 6.19 4.80 -1.34
N ASN A 84 5.15 5.41 -0.78
CA ASN A 84 4.44 6.51 -1.40
C ASN A 84 4.32 7.74 -0.47
N THR A 85 4.29 8.94 -1.05
CA THR A 85 4.06 10.20 -0.32
C THR A 85 2.60 10.66 -0.40
N LEU A 86 1.68 9.81 -0.83
CA LEU A 86 0.24 10.08 -0.84
C LEU A 86 -0.26 10.35 0.59
N GLY A 87 -1.03 11.42 0.73
CA GLY A 87 -1.47 11.92 2.04
C GLY A 87 -0.43 12.75 2.80
N LEU A 88 0.85 12.75 2.33
CA LEU A 88 1.92 13.62 2.82
C LEU A 88 2.22 14.79 1.86
N THR A 89 1.50 14.87 0.74
CA THR A 89 1.71 15.88 -0.30
C THR A 89 0.36 16.26 -0.91
N GLU A 90 0.04 17.55 -0.91
CA GLU A 90 -1.17 18.07 -1.55
C GLU A 90 -0.87 18.66 -2.93
N ILE A 91 0.10 19.58 -3.02
CA ILE A 91 0.54 20.22 -4.27
C ILE A 91 2.05 20.07 -4.36
N ASP A 92 2.51 19.21 -5.27
CA ASP A 92 3.92 18.86 -5.35
C ASP A 92 4.84 20.06 -5.63
N ALA A 93 4.37 21.06 -6.36
CA ALA A 93 5.11 22.28 -6.63
C ALA A 93 5.18 23.27 -5.43
N VAL A 94 4.41 23.04 -4.36
CA VAL A 94 4.32 23.96 -3.21
C VAL A 94 4.93 23.32 -1.97
N ARG A 95 6.13 23.76 -1.60
CA ARG A 95 6.88 23.17 -0.47
C ARG A 95 6.08 23.13 0.84
N ALA A 96 5.28 24.16 1.13
CA ALA A 96 4.47 24.25 2.36
C ALA A 96 3.38 23.18 2.46
N THR A 97 3.11 22.43 1.40
CA THR A 97 2.12 21.32 1.36
C THR A 97 2.78 19.96 1.24
N ARG A 98 4.08 19.86 1.49
CA ARG A 98 4.86 18.61 1.44
C ARG A 98 5.41 18.31 2.82
N ASP A 99 4.77 17.35 3.51
CA ASP A 99 5.09 16.94 4.88
C ASP A 99 5.80 15.58 4.92
N PHE A 100 6.53 15.24 3.85
CA PHE A 100 7.20 13.95 3.73
C PHE A 100 8.68 13.97 4.16
N ASN A 101 9.28 15.12 4.45
CA ASN A 101 10.66 15.19 4.90
C ASN A 101 10.86 16.15 6.07
N ASP A 102 11.78 15.78 6.94
CA ASP A 102 12.21 16.58 8.09
C ASP A 102 13.68 17.01 7.96
N VAL A 103 14.11 17.92 8.84
CA VAL A 103 15.47 18.45 8.87
C VAL A 103 16.43 17.42 9.44
N GLY A 104 17.61 17.31 8.82
CA GLY A 104 18.68 16.40 9.24
C GLY A 104 18.77 15.13 8.41
N ASP A 105 19.87 14.40 8.65
CA ASP A 105 20.22 13.21 7.86
C ASP A 105 19.82 11.89 8.54
N TRP A 106 19.62 11.90 9.86
CA TRP A 106 19.36 10.72 10.66
C TRP A 106 18.06 10.87 11.44
N ASN A 107 16.94 10.55 10.80
CA ASN A 107 15.58 10.80 11.30
C ASN A 107 14.75 9.54 11.60
N PRO A 108 15.28 8.43 12.15
CA PRO A 108 14.49 7.20 12.34
C PRO A 108 13.29 7.40 13.27
N HIS A 109 13.30 8.43 14.12
CA HIS A 109 12.24 8.81 15.04
C HIS A 109 11.10 9.61 14.41
N VAL A 110 11.30 10.13 13.20
CA VAL A 110 10.25 10.85 12.45
C VAL A 110 9.22 9.85 11.94
N ARG A 111 7.94 10.14 12.18
CA ARG A 111 6.82 9.24 11.89
C ARG A 111 5.90 9.83 10.83
N ALA A 112 5.88 9.24 9.64
CA ALA A 112 5.02 9.69 8.55
C ALA A 112 3.52 9.59 8.89
N GLN A 113 3.14 8.67 9.76
CA GLN A 113 1.77 8.45 10.20
C GLN A 113 1.09 9.73 10.70
N VAL A 114 1.78 10.53 11.51
CA VAL A 114 1.20 11.73 12.15
C VAL A 114 0.94 12.86 11.16
N ALA A 115 1.71 12.89 10.07
CA ALA A 115 1.55 13.88 8.99
C ALA A 115 0.52 13.47 7.92
N TYR A 116 -0.04 12.25 8.01
CA TYR A 116 -0.96 11.74 6.99
C TYR A 116 -2.30 12.49 7.00
N ASN A 117 -2.61 13.17 5.87
CA ASN A 117 -3.86 13.87 5.66
C ASN A 117 -4.90 12.97 4.98
N VAL A 118 -5.87 12.49 5.75
CA VAL A 118 -6.98 11.65 5.25
C VAL A 118 -7.91 12.41 4.31
N GLU A 119 -8.06 13.73 4.50
CA GLU A 119 -8.98 14.59 3.73
C GLU A 119 -8.35 15.11 2.43
N SER A 120 -7.15 14.68 2.10
CA SER A 120 -6.47 15.06 0.86
C SER A 120 -7.32 14.74 -0.37
N LYS A 121 -7.45 15.71 -1.28
CA LYS A 121 -8.13 15.50 -2.57
C LYS A 121 -7.38 14.52 -3.48
N VAL A 122 -6.10 14.35 -3.26
CA VAL A 122 -5.28 13.37 -3.96
C VAL A 122 -5.60 11.94 -3.48
N VAL A 123 -5.81 11.75 -2.17
CA VAL A 123 -6.26 10.49 -1.57
C VAL A 123 -7.62 10.08 -2.15
N GLU A 124 -8.58 11.01 -2.15
CA GLU A 124 -9.91 10.82 -2.71
C GLU A 124 -9.85 10.38 -4.19
N THR A 125 -9.04 11.07 -5.01
CA THR A 125 -8.87 10.76 -6.43
C THR A 125 -8.21 9.40 -6.65
N THR A 126 -7.21 9.06 -5.85
CA THR A 126 -6.48 7.78 -5.96
C THR A 126 -7.39 6.59 -5.65
N ARG A 127 -8.26 6.74 -4.66
CA ARG A 127 -9.22 5.72 -4.24
C ARG A 127 -10.18 5.32 -5.37
N THR A 128 -10.56 6.26 -6.24
CA THR A 128 -11.50 5.97 -7.34
C THR A 128 -10.93 5.07 -8.44
N ASN A 129 -9.66 4.68 -8.36
CA ASN A 129 -9.04 3.68 -9.23
C ASN A 129 -8.71 2.35 -8.52
N GLY A 130 -9.27 2.15 -7.30
CA GLY A 130 -9.15 0.88 -6.58
C GLY A 130 -7.95 0.78 -5.65
N VAL A 131 -7.11 1.81 -5.54
CA VAL A 131 -6.06 1.88 -4.51
C VAL A 131 -6.72 2.27 -3.20
N LEU A 132 -6.74 1.35 -2.23
CA LEU A 132 -7.46 1.52 -0.98
C LEU A 132 -6.53 1.60 0.24
N LEU A 133 -5.27 1.20 0.08
CA LEU A 133 -4.23 1.27 1.10
C LEU A 133 -2.97 1.94 0.53
N VAL A 134 -2.21 2.60 1.39
CA VAL A 134 -0.92 3.23 1.05
C VAL A 134 0.08 3.03 2.18
N GLN A 135 1.33 2.76 1.85
CA GLN A 135 2.45 2.96 2.75
C GLN A 135 2.89 4.43 2.65
N ALA A 136 2.44 5.25 3.59
CA ALA A 136 2.87 6.63 3.72
C ALA A 136 4.34 6.66 4.16
N THR A 137 5.22 7.12 3.27
CA THR A 137 6.67 6.96 3.43
C THR A 137 7.37 8.31 3.47
N PRO A 138 8.19 8.59 4.49
CA PRO A 138 8.99 9.79 4.57
C PRO A 138 10.15 9.76 3.56
N ARG A 139 10.71 10.93 3.27
CA ARG A 139 11.81 11.14 2.33
C ARG A 139 12.93 11.96 2.96
N GLY A 140 14.11 11.93 2.35
CA GLY A 140 15.26 12.76 2.71
C GLY A 140 16.20 12.12 3.72
N GLY A 141 17.41 12.68 3.83
CA GLY A 141 18.47 12.20 4.71
C GLY A 141 18.98 10.79 4.39
N TRP A 142 19.87 10.26 5.23
CA TRP A 142 20.29 8.85 5.18
C TRP A 142 19.19 7.93 5.73
N ILE A 143 18.58 8.34 6.84
CA ILE A 143 17.37 7.69 7.37
C ILE A 143 16.25 8.71 7.32
N SER A 144 15.27 8.46 6.47
CA SER A 144 14.16 9.40 6.24
C SER A 144 13.15 9.42 7.39
N GLY A 145 12.96 8.29 8.06
CA GLY A 145 11.97 8.11 9.12
C GLY A 145 11.28 6.76 9.07
N SER A 146 10.21 6.66 9.85
CA SER A 146 9.31 5.50 9.88
C SER A 146 8.11 5.72 8.98
N SER A 147 7.85 4.76 8.08
CA SER A 147 6.61 4.69 7.30
C SER A 147 5.46 4.12 8.12
N ALA A 148 4.25 4.25 7.60
CA ALA A 148 3.06 3.62 8.15
C ALA A 148 2.12 3.17 7.03
N VAL A 149 1.38 2.08 7.24
CA VAL A 149 0.34 1.65 6.30
C VAL A 149 -0.98 2.29 6.70
N MET A 150 -1.58 3.03 5.75
CA MET A 150 -2.77 3.84 5.95
C MET A 150 -3.88 3.41 5.00
N LYS A 151 -5.13 3.47 5.45
CA LYS A 151 -6.32 3.39 4.58
C LYS A 151 -6.53 4.71 3.84
N LEU A 152 -7.04 4.63 2.62
CA LEU A 152 -7.47 5.82 1.88
C LEU A 152 -8.89 6.27 2.29
N SER A 153 -9.25 6.03 3.54
CA SER A 153 -10.50 6.46 4.17
C SER A 153 -10.34 6.47 5.68
N GLY A 154 -11.02 7.38 6.36
CA GLY A 154 -10.98 7.53 7.82
C GLY A 154 -11.44 8.91 8.24
N TRP A 155 -11.61 9.12 9.54
CA TRP A 155 -11.90 10.43 10.15
C TRP A 155 -10.62 11.26 10.32
N ASN A 156 -9.55 10.60 10.75
CA ASN A 156 -8.24 11.18 10.99
C ASN A 156 -7.17 10.14 10.70
N TRP A 157 -5.91 10.50 10.89
CA TRP A 157 -4.79 9.59 10.67
C TRP A 157 -4.80 8.37 11.61
N GLU A 158 -5.33 8.49 12.84
CA GLU A 158 -5.44 7.38 13.79
C GLU A 158 -6.43 6.33 13.28
N ASP A 159 -7.62 6.76 12.84
CA ASP A 159 -8.64 5.86 12.26
C ASP A 159 -8.20 5.25 10.92
N ALA A 160 -7.43 5.99 10.14
CA ALA A 160 -6.88 5.50 8.87
C ALA A 160 -5.71 4.52 9.06
N THR A 161 -5.09 4.43 10.21
CA THR A 161 -3.91 3.59 10.44
C THR A 161 -4.26 2.11 10.41
N VAL A 162 -3.53 1.37 9.55
CA VAL A 162 -3.54 -0.11 9.51
C VAL A 162 -2.36 -0.66 10.29
N LEU A 163 -1.16 -0.12 10.04
CA LEU A 163 0.07 -0.51 10.72
C LEU A 163 0.93 0.74 10.96
N ALA A 164 1.08 1.09 12.23
CA ALA A 164 1.94 2.20 12.65
C ALA A 164 3.41 1.80 12.58
N ASP A 165 4.26 2.74 12.16
CA ASP A 165 5.72 2.60 12.20
C ASP A 165 6.23 1.28 11.61
N ASP A 166 5.71 0.88 10.45
CA ASP A 166 5.94 -0.43 9.83
C ASP A 166 7.40 -0.69 9.47
N GLY A 167 8.18 0.34 9.16
CA GLY A 167 9.59 0.21 8.85
C GLY A 167 10.37 1.53 8.80
N ILE A 168 11.68 1.42 8.92
CA ILE A 168 12.65 2.50 8.75
C ILE A 168 13.07 2.55 7.28
N HIS A 169 13.13 3.75 6.69
CA HIS A 169 13.63 3.96 5.33
C HIS A 169 15.05 4.46 5.34
N LEU A 170 15.97 3.65 4.80
CA LEU A 170 17.40 3.90 4.65
C LEU A 170 17.73 4.17 3.18
N ASN A 171 18.27 5.33 2.86
CA ASN A 171 18.76 5.68 1.53
C ASN A 171 20.22 5.25 1.39
N TRP A 172 20.49 4.27 0.53
CA TRP A 172 21.84 3.78 0.30
C TRP A 172 22.64 4.79 -0.53
N PRO A 173 23.96 4.96 -0.26
CA PRO A 173 24.79 5.90 -1.01
C PRO A 173 24.78 5.68 -2.51
N SER A 174 24.75 6.77 -3.28
CA SER A 174 24.81 6.72 -4.76
C SER A 174 25.92 7.58 -5.35
N ASP A 175 26.56 8.47 -4.56
CA ASP A 175 27.64 9.31 -5.03
C ASP A 175 28.98 8.53 -5.11
N PRO A 176 29.53 8.26 -6.30
CA PRO A 176 30.75 7.46 -6.45
C PRO A 176 31.97 8.06 -5.72
N LYS A 177 32.03 9.39 -5.59
CA LYS A 177 33.17 10.07 -4.96
C LYS A 177 33.20 9.86 -3.46
N ASN A 178 32.05 9.83 -2.83
CA ASN A 178 31.91 9.74 -1.37
C ASN A 178 31.37 8.38 -0.89
N TYR A 179 31.13 7.44 -1.80
CA TYR A 179 30.46 6.18 -1.54
C TYR A 179 31.00 5.43 -0.31
N ALA A 180 32.33 5.22 -0.27
CA ALA A 180 32.96 4.48 0.82
C ALA A 180 32.87 5.20 2.18
N ALA A 181 32.93 6.55 2.20
CA ALA A 181 32.80 7.32 3.41
C ALA A 181 31.36 7.31 3.93
N GLN A 182 30.40 7.48 3.03
CA GLN A 182 28.97 7.46 3.34
C GLN A 182 28.52 6.07 3.81
N LYS A 183 28.97 5.00 3.14
CA LYS A 183 28.74 3.62 3.57
C LYS A 183 29.27 3.39 4.99
N ARG A 184 30.48 3.83 5.31
CA ARG A 184 31.04 3.74 6.68
C ARG A 184 30.18 4.47 7.71
N ALA A 185 29.67 5.66 7.39
CA ALA A 185 28.81 6.41 8.29
C ALA A 185 27.50 5.64 8.61
N ILE A 186 26.90 4.99 7.61
CA ILE A 186 25.73 4.13 7.81
C ILE A 186 26.05 2.96 8.73
N TYR A 187 27.16 2.24 8.47
CA TYR A 187 27.59 1.14 9.33
C TYR A 187 27.81 1.60 10.78
N SER A 188 28.52 2.71 10.99
CA SER A 188 28.78 3.26 12.32
C SER A 188 27.48 3.63 13.07
N PHE A 189 26.51 4.22 12.37
CA PHE A 189 25.21 4.53 12.98
C PHE A 189 24.45 3.26 13.36
N PHE A 190 24.44 2.25 12.51
CA PHE A 190 23.76 0.97 12.81
C PHE A 190 24.47 0.19 13.93
N GLU A 191 25.79 0.22 14.02
CA GLU A 191 26.56 -0.35 15.13
C GLU A 191 26.19 0.32 16.45
N LEU A 192 26.17 1.67 16.47
CA LEU A 192 25.73 2.45 17.63
C LEU A 192 24.29 2.09 18.03
N ALA A 193 23.38 2.05 17.07
CA ALA A 193 21.97 1.72 17.30
C ALA A 193 21.78 0.27 17.80
N LYS A 194 22.57 -0.68 17.28
CA LYS A 194 22.56 -2.08 17.71
C LYS A 194 23.08 -2.22 19.16
N THR A 195 24.16 -1.53 19.48
CA THR A 195 24.69 -1.48 20.85
C THR A 195 23.66 -0.89 21.81
N TYR A 196 23.08 0.24 21.44
CA TYR A 196 22.02 0.87 22.22
C TYR A 196 20.79 -0.03 22.42
N ALA A 197 20.45 -0.87 21.44
CA ALA A 197 19.32 -1.80 21.55
C ALA A 197 19.58 -2.98 22.50
N THR A 198 20.86 -3.29 22.80
CA THR A 198 21.28 -4.39 23.67
C THR A 198 21.63 -3.94 25.11
N ASP A 199 21.94 -2.67 25.29
CA ASP A 199 22.32 -2.11 26.59
C ASP A 199 21.12 -1.96 27.53
N ARG A 200 21.40 -2.01 28.87
CA ARG A 200 20.40 -1.92 29.91
C ARG A 200 19.93 -0.49 30.18
N ASP A 201 18.80 -0.35 30.85
CA ASP A 201 17.93 0.82 31.03
C ASP A 201 18.53 2.12 31.65
N ASP A 202 19.83 2.20 31.93
CA ASP A 202 20.47 3.37 32.57
C ASP A 202 21.03 4.44 31.63
N GLN A 203 20.71 4.37 30.34
CA GLN A 203 21.23 5.31 29.35
C GLN A 203 20.35 6.54 29.17
N VAL A 204 21.01 7.68 28.82
CA VAL A 204 20.29 8.86 28.35
C VAL A 204 19.49 8.50 27.09
N SER A 205 18.19 8.75 27.11
CA SER A 205 17.30 8.43 26.00
C SER A 205 17.64 9.27 24.76
N ASP A 206 18.02 8.60 23.65
CA ASP A 206 18.12 9.20 22.32
C ASP A 206 16.97 8.67 21.46
N LEU A 207 16.01 9.53 21.09
CA LEU A 207 14.82 9.14 20.32
C LEU A 207 15.17 8.49 18.98
N ARG A 208 16.30 8.84 18.37
CA ARG A 208 16.76 8.23 17.12
C ARG A 208 17.13 6.76 17.32
N LEU A 209 17.90 6.49 18.38
CA LEU A 209 18.34 5.14 18.71
C LEU A 209 17.18 4.29 19.27
N GLU A 210 16.27 4.91 20.03
CA GLU A 210 15.02 4.25 20.48
C GLU A 210 14.20 3.73 19.29
N ALA A 211 14.01 4.55 18.24
CA ALA A 211 13.25 4.18 17.06
C ALA A 211 13.85 2.99 16.29
N MET A 212 15.18 2.77 16.43
CA MET A 212 15.91 1.67 15.80
C MET A 212 15.81 0.34 16.55
N LYS A 213 15.51 0.34 17.85
CA LYS A 213 15.49 -0.89 18.68
C LYS A 213 14.66 -2.03 18.07
N ALA A 214 13.48 -1.69 17.55
CA ALA A 214 12.56 -2.67 16.97
C ALA A 214 13.11 -3.37 15.71
N CYS A 215 14.02 -2.73 14.96
CA CYS A 215 14.69 -3.32 13.81
C CYS A 215 15.58 -4.50 14.21
N PHE A 216 16.34 -4.35 15.30
CA PHE A 216 17.25 -5.39 15.81
C PHE A 216 16.52 -6.48 16.61
N LYS A 217 15.31 -6.20 17.09
CA LYS A 217 14.45 -7.20 17.76
C LYS A 217 13.57 -8.00 16.79
N GLY A 218 13.69 -7.80 15.48
CA GLY A 218 12.86 -8.46 14.48
C GLY A 218 11.38 -8.07 14.54
N GLN A 219 11.07 -6.84 14.90
CA GLN A 219 9.71 -6.32 15.04
C GLN A 219 9.37 -5.23 14.03
N LYS A 220 10.39 -4.65 13.38
CA LYS A 220 10.25 -3.56 12.40
C LYS A 220 11.11 -3.86 11.17
N ARG A 221 10.61 -3.50 9.99
CA ARG A 221 11.31 -3.63 8.71
C ARG A 221 12.38 -2.57 8.54
N VAL A 222 13.36 -2.88 7.69
CA VAL A 222 14.30 -1.88 7.18
C VAL A 222 14.19 -1.87 5.66
N TYR A 223 13.61 -0.81 5.13
CA TYR A 223 13.45 -0.53 3.71
C TYR A 223 14.70 0.18 3.20
N ILE A 224 15.49 -0.47 2.35
CA ILE A 224 16.77 0.04 1.91
C ILE A 224 16.68 0.41 0.43
N HIS A 225 16.79 1.69 0.14
CA HIS A 225 16.66 2.24 -1.21
C HIS A 225 17.97 2.09 -1.97
N ALA A 226 17.98 1.25 -3.02
CA ALA A 226 19.16 0.97 -3.84
C ALA A 226 18.76 0.49 -5.24
N GLU A 227 19.49 0.90 -6.27
CA GLU A 227 19.16 0.64 -7.68
C GLU A 227 20.22 -0.19 -8.40
N SER A 228 21.51 0.13 -8.24
CA SER A 228 22.61 -0.47 -9.00
C SER A 228 23.11 -1.79 -8.40
N ILE A 229 23.75 -2.60 -9.22
CA ILE A 229 24.38 -3.89 -8.82
C ILE A 229 25.22 -3.72 -7.55
N GLN A 230 26.12 -2.71 -7.53
CA GLN A 230 27.02 -2.49 -6.40
C GLN A 230 26.24 -2.20 -5.12
N GLN A 231 25.24 -1.32 -5.20
CA GLN A 231 24.40 -0.98 -4.05
C GLN A 231 23.63 -2.20 -3.56
N ILE A 232 23.02 -2.97 -4.45
CA ILE A 232 22.22 -4.16 -4.10
C ILE A 232 23.08 -5.23 -3.42
N VAL A 233 24.29 -5.49 -3.94
CA VAL A 233 25.23 -6.42 -3.31
C VAL A 233 25.63 -5.94 -1.91
N ASP A 234 25.95 -4.66 -1.78
CA ASP A 234 26.30 -4.07 -0.48
C ASP A 234 25.13 -4.10 0.51
N VAL A 235 23.89 -3.91 0.05
CA VAL A 235 22.67 -4.02 0.87
C VAL A 235 22.47 -5.44 1.38
N ILE A 236 22.70 -6.45 0.54
CA ILE A 236 22.62 -7.86 0.97
C ILE A 236 23.66 -8.16 2.06
N ASP A 237 24.91 -7.73 1.84
CA ASP A 237 25.98 -7.94 2.82
C ASP A 237 25.73 -7.15 4.12
N PHE A 238 25.18 -5.93 4.03
CA PHE A 238 24.76 -5.12 5.16
C PHE A 238 23.63 -5.79 5.98
N ALA A 239 22.59 -6.26 5.31
CA ALA A 239 21.47 -6.93 5.97
C ALA A 239 21.94 -8.18 6.74
N ALA A 240 22.87 -8.94 6.15
CA ALA A 240 23.48 -10.10 6.79
C ALA A 240 24.37 -9.71 7.99
N ALA A 241 25.21 -8.67 7.87
CA ALA A 241 26.10 -8.20 8.94
C ALA A 241 25.34 -7.75 10.19
N PHE A 242 24.22 -7.05 9.99
CA PHE A 242 23.36 -6.59 11.09
C PHE A 242 22.30 -7.61 11.51
N GLN A 243 22.19 -8.74 10.80
CA GLN A 243 21.19 -9.79 11.08
C GLN A 243 19.75 -9.23 11.06
N LEU A 244 19.46 -8.36 10.07
CA LEU A 244 18.13 -7.75 9.95
C LEU A 244 17.11 -8.85 9.64
N ALA A 245 16.04 -8.94 10.44
CA ALA A 245 15.03 -9.98 10.28
C ALA A 245 14.13 -9.73 9.06
N PHE A 246 13.87 -8.45 8.74
CA PHE A 246 12.96 -8.06 7.67
C PHE A 246 13.56 -6.94 6.80
N PRO A 247 14.70 -7.19 6.12
CA PRO A 247 15.23 -6.25 5.13
C PRO A 247 14.38 -6.29 3.87
N VAL A 248 14.16 -5.13 3.25
CA VAL A 248 13.42 -4.98 1.98
C VAL A 248 14.23 -4.08 1.06
N LEU A 249 14.51 -4.53 -0.16
CA LEU A 249 15.13 -3.70 -1.19
C LEU A 249 14.05 -2.83 -1.83
N VAL A 250 14.25 -1.51 -1.85
CA VAL A 250 13.37 -0.55 -2.51
C VAL A 250 14.09 0.04 -3.72
N GLY A 251 13.45 -0.01 -4.89
CA GLY A 251 14.05 0.35 -6.16
C GLY A 251 14.43 -0.90 -6.96
N GLY A 252 15.68 -1.31 -6.89
CA GLY A 252 16.13 -2.59 -7.43
C GLY A 252 16.12 -2.68 -8.96
N HIS A 253 16.45 -1.60 -9.67
CA HIS A 253 16.52 -1.62 -11.14
C HIS A 253 17.42 -2.75 -11.67
N ASP A 254 18.59 -2.92 -11.09
CA ASP A 254 19.55 -3.96 -11.47
C ASP A 254 19.35 -5.29 -10.70
N ALA A 255 18.27 -5.46 -9.96
CA ALA A 255 18.03 -6.64 -9.13
C ALA A 255 18.06 -7.96 -9.93
N TYR A 256 17.59 -7.93 -11.17
CA TYR A 256 17.59 -9.10 -12.07
C TYR A 256 19.00 -9.57 -12.45
N LEU A 257 20.01 -8.70 -12.39
CA LEU A 257 21.40 -9.05 -12.69
C LEU A 257 22.10 -9.80 -11.53
N VAL A 258 21.58 -9.67 -10.32
CA VAL A 258 22.08 -10.32 -9.10
C VAL A 258 21.09 -11.28 -8.48
N GLY A 259 20.15 -11.79 -9.27
CA GLY A 259 18.98 -12.53 -8.82
C GLY A 259 19.26 -13.74 -7.96
N ALA A 260 20.31 -14.53 -8.25
CA ALA A 260 20.67 -15.67 -7.42
C ALA A 260 21.01 -15.24 -5.98
N LYS A 261 21.81 -14.18 -5.81
CA LYS A 261 22.20 -13.66 -4.49
C LYS A 261 20.99 -13.10 -3.73
N LEU A 262 20.09 -12.37 -4.41
CA LEU A 262 18.84 -11.86 -3.82
C LEU A 262 17.91 -12.99 -3.39
N ARG A 263 17.69 -13.98 -4.24
CA ARG A 263 16.84 -15.12 -3.90
C ARG A 263 17.37 -15.87 -2.68
N ASP A 264 18.69 -16.14 -2.65
CA ASP A 264 19.33 -16.87 -1.56
C ASP A 264 19.28 -16.07 -0.23
N SER A 265 19.36 -14.74 -0.29
CA SER A 265 19.21 -13.85 0.86
C SER A 265 17.75 -13.68 1.33
N LYS A 266 16.77 -14.09 0.50
CA LYS A 266 15.33 -13.92 0.74
C LYS A 266 14.88 -12.46 0.95
N ILE A 267 15.63 -11.50 0.41
CA ILE A 267 15.29 -10.08 0.48
C ILE A 267 14.28 -9.79 -0.63
N PRO A 268 13.03 -9.38 -0.31
CA PRO A 268 12.06 -9.02 -1.33
C PRO A 268 12.36 -7.64 -1.92
N VAL A 269 11.84 -7.40 -3.13
CA VAL A 269 12.05 -6.17 -3.90
C VAL A 269 10.75 -5.39 -4.02
N MET A 270 10.72 -4.14 -3.58
CA MET A 270 9.72 -3.15 -3.98
C MET A 270 10.22 -2.47 -5.25
N LEU A 271 9.85 -3.02 -6.40
CA LEU A 271 10.36 -2.61 -7.69
C LEU A 271 9.86 -1.22 -8.07
N SER A 272 10.77 -0.36 -8.55
CA SER A 272 10.49 0.99 -9.01
C SER A 272 9.41 1.06 -10.08
N ARG A 273 8.89 2.27 -10.32
CA ARG A 273 7.80 2.54 -11.25
C ARG A 273 8.03 1.91 -12.63
N ILE A 274 7.04 1.17 -13.11
CA ILE A 274 7.09 0.47 -14.41
C ILE A 274 7.09 1.46 -15.58
N HIS A 275 6.22 2.48 -15.53
CA HIS A 275 6.19 3.53 -16.54
C HIS A 275 7.35 4.50 -16.36
N SER A 276 8.55 4.03 -16.66
CA SER A 276 9.80 4.80 -16.62
C SER A 276 10.63 4.56 -17.89
N LEU A 277 11.59 5.44 -18.11
CA LEU A 277 12.61 5.27 -19.13
C LEU A 277 13.73 4.36 -18.60
N PRO A 278 14.51 3.74 -19.50
CA PRO A 278 15.76 3.08 -19.15
C PRO A 278 16.70 4.03 -18.38
N GLN A 279 17.48 3.48 -17.46
CA GLN A 279 18.44 4.27 -16.69
C GLN A 279 19.78 4.45 -17.40
N ARG A 280 20.10 3.59 -18.39
CA ARG A 280 21.34 3.60 -19.16
C ARG A 280 21.03 3.58 -20.67
N GLU A 281 21.93 4.13 -21.45
CA GLU A 281 21.80 4.22 -22.93
C GLU A 281 21.83 2.85 -23.62
N ASP A 282 22.46 1.86 -23.01
CA ASP A 282 22.61 0.49 -23.54
C ASP A 282 21.44 -0.44 -23.14
N GLU A 283 20.48 0.05 -22.37
CA GLU A 283 19.31 -0.73 -21.95
C GLU A 283 18.24 -0.79 -23.03
N LEU A 284 17.52 -1.92 -23.08
CA LEU A 284 16.33 -2.03 -23.89
C LEU A 284 15.26 -1.04 -23.42
N THR A 285 14.65 -0.32 -24.36
CA THR A 285 13.65 0.73 -24.07
C THR A 285 12.50 0.23 -23.20
N TYR A 286 12.15 -1.04 -23.31
CA TYR A 286 11.07 -1.68 -22.56
C TYR A 286 11.55 -2.47 -21.33
N LEU A 287 12.83 -2.39 -20.95
CA LEU A 287 13.37 -3.09 -19.78
C LEU A 287 12.55 -2.83 -18.51
N PRO A 288 12.18 -1.59 -18.15
CA PRO A 288 11.38 -1.36 -16.95
C PRO A 288 10.05 -2.14 -16.93
N TYR A 289 9.44 -2.39 -18.09
CA TYR A 289 8.18 -3.15 -18.20
C TYR A 289 8.40 -4.66 -18.02
N GLN A 290 9.61 -5.16 -18.35
CA GLN A 290 9.99 -6.57 -18.22
C GLN A 290 10.52 -6.94 -16.84
N LEU A 291 11.02 -5.99 -16.04
CA LEU A 291 11.65 -6.28 -14.76
C LEU A 291 10.78 -7.17 -13.84
N PRO A 292 9.47 -6.98 -13.71
CA PRO A 292 8.63 -7.88 -12.91
C PRO A 292 8.68 -9.33 -13.37
N ALA A 293 8.65 -9.57 -14.68
CA ALA A 293 8.72 -10.92 -15.24
C ALA A 293 10.10 -11.56 -15.04
N LEU A 294 11.18 -10.78 -15.16
CA LEU A 294 12.56 -11.24 -14.90
C LEU A 294 12.75 -11.62 -13.43
N LEU A 295 12.26 -10.81 -12.47
CA LEU A 295 12.30 -11.14 -11.05
C LEU A 295 11.51 -12.41 -10.74
N LYS A 296 10.30 -12.54 -11.30
CA LYS A 296 9.48 -13.75 -11.18
C LYS A 296 10.22 -14.99 -11.69
N GLN A 297 10.79 -14.94 -12.89
CA GLN A 297 11.52 -16.07 -13.49
C GLN A 297 12.68 -16.54 -12.61
N GLN A 298 13.28 -15.63 -11.86
CA GLN A 298 14.38 -15.92 -10.93
C GLN A 298 13.91 -16.33 -9.53
N GLY A 299 12.60 -16.36 -9.28
CA GLY A 299 12.02 -16.73 -7.98
C GLY A 299 12.24 -15.69 -6.89
N ILE A 300 12.41 -14.41 -7.27
CA ILE A 300 12.55 -13.29 -6.33
C ILE A 300 11.16 -12.79 -5.95
N ALA A 301 10.89 -12.65 -4.66
CA ALA A 301 9.67 -12.03 -4.18
C ALA A 301 9.70 -10.52 -4.47
N PHE A 302 8.64 -9.99 -5.10
CA PHE A 302 8.57 -8.57 -5.44
C PHE A 302 7.14 -8.03 -5.38
N CYS A 303 7.06 -6.71 -5.30
CA CYS A 303 5.86 -5.93 -5.59
C CYS A 303 6.21 -4.74 -6.49
N ILE A 304 5.19 -4.11 -7.07
CA ILE A 304 5.32 -2.93 -7.92
C ILE A 304 4.92 -1.71 -7.09
N GLN A 305 5.75 -0.68 -7.09
CA GLN A 305 5.46 0.62 -6.50
C GLN A 305 5.30 1.71 -7.59
N ASN A 306 4.91 2.90 -7.18
CA ASN A 306 4.77 4.06 -8.06
C ASN A 306 5.56 5.25 -7.49
N ASP A 307 6.88 5.15 -7.49
CA ASP A 307 7.78 6.23 -7.08
C ASP A 307 8.10 7.21 -8.23
N GLY A 308 8.86 8.25 -7.93
CA GLY A 308 9.33 9.26 -8.88
C GLY A 308 8.50 10.55 -8.86
N ASP A 309 8.68 11.39 -9.90
CA ASP A 309 8.07 12.70 -9.98
C ASP A 309 6.54 12.65 -9.92
N MET A 310 5.95 13.60 -9.18
CA MET A 310 4.51 13.70 -8.94
C MET A 310 3.89 12.38 -8.43
N GLN A 311 4.65 11.66 -7.63
CA GLN A 311 4.30 10.34 -7.13
C GLN A 311 2.88 10.27 -6.53
N PRO A 312 2.45 11.14 -5.59
CA PRO A 312 1.13 11.02 -5.00
C PRO A 312 0.01 11.18 -6.03
N MET A 313 0.15 12.13 -6.99
CA MET A 313 -0.86 12.38 -8.02
C MET A 313 -0.93 11.25 -9.05
N ASN A 314 0.20 10.59 -9.32
CA ASN A 314 0.30 9.47 -10.26
C ASN A 314 -0.08 8.12 -9.64
N THR A 315 -0.26 8.03 -8.32
CA THR A 315 -0.59 6.78 -7.62
C THR A 315 -1.91 6.16 -8.11
N ARG A 316 -2.85 6.96 -8.56
CA ARG A 316 -4.09 6.48 -9.23
C ARG A 316 -3.83 5.59 -10.45
N ASN A 317 -2.64 5.68 -11.06
CA ASN A 317 -2.26 4.89 -12.24
C ASN A 317 -1.59 3.55 -11.89
N LEU A 318 -1.44 3.22 -10.60
CA LEU A 318 -0.82 1.98 -10.15
C LEU A 318 -1.41 0.72 -10.81
N PRO A 319 -2.75 0.53 -10.92
CA PRO A 319 -3.32 -0.62 -11.60
C PRO A 319 -2.91 -0.70 -13.08
N PHE A 320 -2.77 0.43 -13.76
CA PHE A 320 -2.43 0.48 -15.18
C PHE A 320 -0.94 0.22 -15.43
N GLN A 321 -0.09 0.56 -14.47
CA GLN A 321 1.32 0.16 -14.49
C GLN A 321 1.45 -1.36 -14.35
N ALA A 322 0.73 -1.97 -13.42
CA ALA A 322 0.67 -3.42 -13.30
C ALA A 322 0.10 -4.06 -14.57
N GLY A 323 -0.97 -3.50 -15.14
CA GLY A 323 -1.56 -3.95 -16.41
C GLY A 323 -0.57 -3.95 -17.56
N THR A 324 0.32 -2.97 -17.68
CA THR A 324 1.35 -2.93 -18.73
C THR A 324 2.27 -4.15 -18.67
N THR A 325 2.59 -4.67 -17.49
CA THR A 325 3.48 -5.83 -17.33
C THR A 325 2.94 -7.12 -17.95
N THR A 326 1.63 -7.18 -18.20
CA THR A 326 1.00 -8.35 -18.84
C THR A 326 1.45 -8.52 -20.28
N ALA A 327 1.76 -7.44 -20.98
CA ALA A 327 2.34 -7.49 -22.32
C ALA A 327 3.82 -7.94 -22.32
N TYR A 328 4.45 -8.01 -21.14
CA TYR A 328 5.88 -8.29 -20.96
C TYR A 328 6.17 -9.52 -20.08
N GLY A 329 5.21 -10.42 -19.91
CA GLY A 329 5.45 -11.76 -19.38
C GLY A 329 4.83 -12.08 -18.01
N LEU A 330 4.05 -11.19 -17.41
CA LEU A 330 3.16 -11.53 -16.31
C LEU A 330 1.77 -11.90 -16.83
N SER A 331 1.05 -12.77 -16.15
CA SER A 331 -0.41 -12.88 -16.34
C SER A 331 -1.13 -11.74 -15.62
N GLU A 332 -2.42 -11.52 -15.93
CA GLU A 332 -3.24 -10.50 -15.26
C GLU A 332 -3.31 -10.72 -13.75
N GLU A 333 -3.49 -11.97 -13.32
CA GLU A 333 -3.56 -12.30 -11.89
C GLU A 333 -2.21 -12.12 -11.17
N GLU A 334 -1.09 -12.32 -11.85
CA GLU A 334 0.23 -12.04 -11.30
C GLU A 334 0.51 -10.55 -11.20
N ALA A 335 0.08 -9.78 -12.19
CA ALA A 335 0.16 -8.32 -12.15
C ALA A 335 -0.72 -7.74 -11.01
N LEU A 336 -1.94 -8.28 -10.84
CA LEU A 336 -2.81 -7.95 -9.71
C LEU A 336 -2.15 -8.29 -8.37
N LYS A 337 -1.60 -9.49 -8.25
CA LYS A 337 -0.90 -9.94 -7.04
C LYS A 337 0.27 -9.02 -6.68
N ALA A 338 1.00 -8.50 -7.67
CA ALA A 338 2.15 -7.62 -7.45
C ALA A 338 1.79 -6.27 -6.83
N ILE A 339 0.53 -5.83 -6.91
CA ILE A 339 0.02 -4.57 -6.33
C ILE A 339 -1.04 -4.80 -5.24
N SER A 340 -1.21 -6.04 -4.79
CA SER A 340 -2.15 -6.42 -3.72
C SER A 340 -1.48 -7.35 -2.71
N LEU A 341 -1.55 -8.67 -2.88
CA LEU A 341 -1.02 -9.65 -1.93
C LEU A 341 0.49 -9.52 -1.70
N SER A 342 1.29 -9.36 -2.77
CA SER A 342 2.75 -9.28 -2.62
C SER A 342 3.17 -8.06 -1.78
N VAL A 343 2.51 -6.91 -1.98
CA VAL A 343 2.74 -5.72 -1.16
C VAL A 343 2.41 -6.00 0.30
N CYS A 344 1.24 -6.61 0.56
CA CYS A 344 0.80 -6.97 1.91
C CYS A 344 1.75 -7.94 2.59
N GLN A 345 2.28 -8.94 1.87
CA GLN A 345 3.28 -9.88 2.39
C GLN A 345 4.58 -9.19 2.77
N ILE A 346 5.09 -8.31 1.91
CA ILE A 346 6.30 -7.54 2.18
C ILE A 346 6.10 -6.63 3.42
N MET A 347 4.93 -6.03 3.57
CA MET A 347 4.59 -5.17 4.71
C MET A 347 4.12 -5.94 5.95
N GLY A 348 3.85 -7.27 5.85
CA GLY A 348 3.35 -8.12 6.93
C GLY A 348 1.93 -7.81 7.40
N ILE A 349 1.08 -7.36 6.49
CA ILE A 349 -0.34 -7.14 6.70
C ILE A 349 -1.22 -8.14 5.92
N ASP A 350 -0.62 -9.14 5.29
CA ASP A 350 -1.27 -10.13 4.44
C ASP A 350 -2.24 -11.05 5.20
N LYS A 351 -2.17 -11.08 6.52
CA LYS A 351 -3.15 -11.76 7.36
C LYS A 351 -4.55 -11.15 7.24
N ASP A 352 -4.63 -9.84 7.07
CA ASP A 352 -5.89 -9.09 7.02
C ASP A 352 -6.22 -8.51 5.63
N TYR A 353 -5.23 -8.25 4.76
CA TYR A 353 -5.41 -7.56 3.49
C TYR A 353 -4.75 -8.28 2.32
N GLY A 354 -4.95 -7.76 1.10
CA GLY A 354 -4.28 -8.17 -0.13
C GLY A 354 -4.97 -9.26 -0.93
N THR A 355 -5.96 -9.96 -0.38
CA THR A 355 -6.77 -10.94 -1.11
C THR A 355 -8.23 -10.93 -0.66
N LEU A 356 -9.11 -11.45 -1.53
CA LEU A 356 -10.49 -11.77 -1.19
C LEU A 356 -10.54 -13.17 -0.59
N GLU A 357 -10.36 -13.31 0.72
CA GLU A 357 -10.39 -14.60 1.42
C GLU A 357 -11.19 -14.50 2.71
N VAL A 358 -11.80 -15.63 3.10
CA VAL A 358 -12.60 -15.72 4.31
C VAL A 358 -11.75 -15.37 5.55
N GLY A 359 -12.30 -14.53 6.41
CA GLY A 359 -11.65 -14.05 7.63
C GLY A 359 -10.82 -12.77 7.45
N LYS A 360 -10.47 -12.37 6.23
CA LYS A 360 -9.78 -11.11 5.96
C LYS A 360 -10.72 -9.91 6.01
N LYS A 361 -10.14 -8.72 6.17
CA LYS A 361 -10.87 -7.46 6.13
C LYS A 361 -11.57 -7.28 4.79
N ALA A 362 -12.82 -6.85 4.84
CA ALA A 362 -13.59 -6.56 3.65
C ALA A 362 -13.16 -5.19 3.07
N THR A 363 -11.96 -5.16 2.49
CA THR A 363 -11.40 -4.03 1.75
C THR A 363 -11.27 -4.44 0.29
N LEU A 364 -12.25 -4.02 -0.51
CA LEU A 364 -12.45 -4.47 -1.88
C LEU A 364 -13.16 -3.40 -2.71
N PHE A 365 -13.12 -3.56 -4.02
CA PHE A 365 -13.89 -2.74 -4.93
C PHE A 365 -14.52 -3.57 -6.05
N VAL A 366 -15.56 -3.01 -6.66
CA VAL A 366 -16.28 -3.56 -7.81
C VAL A 366 -16.04 -2.64 -9.00
N SER A 367 -15.58 -3.20 -10.12
CA SER A 367 -15.36 -2.50 -11.37
C SER A 367 -16.23 -3.08 -12.48
N LYS A 368 -16.72 -2.23 -13.40
CA LYS A 368 -17.49 -2.66 -14.57
C LYS A 368 -16.70 -3.57 -15.51
N GLY A 369 -15.37 -3.43 -15.53
CA GLY A 369 -14.50 -4.26 -16.37
C GLY A 369 -13.15 -4.47 -15.72
N PRO A 370 -12.18 -5.07 -16.44
CA PRO A 370 -10.85 -5.33 -15.94
C PRO A 370 -10.19 -4.12 -15.30
N ALA A 371 -9.78 -4.25 -14.02
CA ALA A 371 -9.23 -3.13 -13.24
C ALA A 371 -7.84 -2.70 -13.70
N LEU A 372 -7.11 -3.57 -14.38
CA LEU A 372 -5.75 -3.27 -14.87
C LEU A 372 -5.74 -2.55 -16.22
N ASP A 373 -6.90 -2.41 -16.89
CA ASP A 373 -7.06 -1.63 -18.13
C ASP A 373 -7.75 -0.28 -17.82
N MET A 374 -7.07 0.83 -18.12
CA MET A 374 -7.56 2.19 -17.84
C MET A 374 -8.88 2.55 -18.55
N ARG A 375 -9.25 1.84 -19.64
CA ARG A 375 -10.47 2.08 -20.40
C ARG A 375 -11.70 1.44 -19.74
N SER A 376 -11.51 0.36 -19.02
CA SER A 376 -12.58 -0.46 -18.43
C SER A 376 -12.65 -0.39 -16.90
N ASN A 377 -11.61 0.12 -16.23
CA ASN A 377 -11.61 0.31 -14.79
C ASN A 377 -12.57 1.45 -14.38
N GLN A 378 -13.83 1.10 -14.16
CA GLN A 378 -14.89 2.01 -13.72
C GLN A 378 -15.53 1.46 -12.47
N LEU A 379 -15.16 2.02 -11.32
CA LEU A 379 -15.64 1.53 -10.03
C LEU A 379 -17.10 1.88 -9.79
N THR A 380 -17.87 0.88 -9.39
CA THR A 380 -19.28 1.01 -9.01
C THR A 380 -19.49 0.94 -7.50
N THR A 381 -18.60 0.26 -6.79
CA THR A 381 -18.68 0.08 -5.34
C THR A 381 -17.27 0.04 -4.77
N ILE A 382 -17.06 0.73 -3.66
CA ILE A 382 -15.84 0.64 -2.85
C ILE A 382 -16.25 0.31 -1.42
N ILE A 383 -15.63 -0.72 -0.85
CA ILE A 383 -15.79 -1.12 0.55
C ILE A 383 -14.40 -1.12 1.19
N VAL A 384 -14.27 -0.43 2.33
CA VAL A 384 -13.05 -0.41 3.15
C VAL A 384 -13.42 -0.83 4.56
N ASP A 385 -12.81 -1.92 5.03
CA ASP A 385 -13.11 -2.53 6.32
C ASP A 385 -14.65 -2.68 6.56
N GLY A 386 -15.36 -3.19 5.55
CA GLY A 386 -16.79 -3.43 5.59
C GLY A 386 -17.70 -2.22 5.43
N LYS A 387 -17.14 -1.02 5.28
CA LYS A 387 -17.90 0.24 5.13
C LYS A 387 -17.88 0.72 3.68
N PHE A 388 -19.02 1.16 3.17
CA PHE A 388 -19.10 1.80 1.86
C PHE A 388 -18.37 3.15 1.87
N VAL A 389 -17.60 3.37 0.82
CA VAL A 389 -16.87 4.63 0.61
C VAL A 389 -17.26 5.20 -0.75
N SER A 390 -17.25 6.53 -0.88
CA SER A 390 -17.62 7.22 -2.13
C SER A 390 -16.74 6.77 -3.30
N THR A 391 -17.39 6.49 -4.43
CA THR A 391 -16.76 6.21 -5.72
C THR A 391 -16.52 7.46 -6.55
N THR A 392 -16.93 8.65 -6.08
CA THR A 392 -16.75 9.93 -6.75
C THR A 392 -15.62 10.73 -6.10
N ASN A 393 -14.94 11.55 -6.89
CA ASN A 393 -13.88 12.44 -6.46
C ASN A 393 -14.20 13.90 -6.80
N PHE A 394 -13.38 14.83 -6.31
CA PHE A 394 -13.58 16.27 -6.50
C PHE A 394 -13.61 16.67 -8.00
N GLN A 395 -12.78 16.07 -8.84
CA GLN A 395 -12.75 16.35 -10.27
C GLN A 395 -14.04 15.94 -10.97
N GLU A 396 -14.61 14.80 -10.61
CA GLU A 396 -15.92 14.34 -11.13
C GLU A 396 -17.05 15.24 -10.67
N GLN A 397 -17.03 15.69 -9.42
CA GLN A 397 -18.02 16.68 -8.92
C GLN A 397 -17.96 17.98 -9.72
N LEU A 398 -16.76 18.49 -10.02
CA LEU A 398 -16.58 19.66 -10.87
C LEU A 398 -17.05 19.39 -12.31
N TYR A 399 -16.74 18.24 -12.86
CA TYR A 399 -17.21 17.86 -14.20
C TYR A 399 -18.74 17.86 -14.28
N ILE A 400 -19.42 17.24 -13.31
CA ILE A 400 -20.89 17.22 -13.24
C ILE A 400 -21.44 18.66 -13.16
N LYS A 401 -20.89 19.48 -12.25
CA LYS A 401 -21.31 20.87 -12.04
C LYS A 401 -21.20 21.68 -13.33
N TYR A 402 -20.07 21.63 -14.03
CA TYR A 402 -19.86 22.45 -15.21
C TYR A 402 -20.58 21.88 -16.44
N SER A 403 -20.70 20.57 -16.57
CA SER A 403 -21.50 19.95 -17.64
C SER A 403 -22.98 20.33 -17.58
N GLN A 404 -23.53 20.49 -16.37
CA GLN A 404 -24.93 20.94 -16.20
C GLN A 404 -25.12 22.36 -16.70
N LYS A 405 -24.15 23.26 -16.46
CA LYS A 405 -24.21 24.65 -16.96
C LYS A 405 -24.30 24.69 -18.48
N TYR A 406 -23.38 24.04 -19.18
CA TYR A 406 -23.35 24.07 -20.64
C TYR A 406 -24.51 23.31 -21.31
N LYS A 407 -25.04 22.26 -20.66
CA LYS A 407 -26.28 21.59 -21.13
C LYS A 407 -27.51 22.48 -21.00
N ALA A 408 -27.55 23.35 -20.00
CA ALA A 408 -28.64 24.32 -19.82
C ALA A 408 -28.56 25.42 -20.89
N GLU A 409 -27.36 25.92 -21.20
CA GLU A 409 -27.13 26.93 -22.25
C GLU A 409 -27.49 26.39 -23.66
N ALA A 410 -27.10 25.16 -24.00
CA ALA A 410 -27.42 24.51 -25.25
C ALA A 410 -28.91 24.19 -25.50
N LYS A 411 -29.74 24.22 -24.43
CA LYS A 411 -31.20 24.06 -24.50
C LYS A 411 -31.93 25.41 -24.63
N SER A 412 -31.23 26.53 -24.44
CA SER A 412 -31.77 27.88 -24.53
C SER A 412 -31.51 28.56 -25.87
N GLU A 413 -30.71 27.96 -26.74
CA GLU A 413 -30.55 28.30 -28.16
C GLU A 413 -31.44 27.39 -29.05
#